data_0a0de157c9f6ba850f77631a734972d8
#
_entry.id   0a0de157c9f6ba850f77631a734972d8
#
_cell.length_a   1.000
_cell.length_b   1.000
_cell.length_c   1.000
_cell.angle_alpha   90.00
_cell.angle_beta   90.00
_cell.angle_gamma   90.00
#
_symmetry.space_group_name_H-M   'P 1'
#
loop_
_entity.id
_entity.type
_entity.pdbx_description
1 polymer ?
#
loop_
_entity_poly.entity_id
_entity_poly.type
_entity_poly.pdbx_seq_one_letter_code
_entity_poly.pdbx_strand_id
1 'polypeptide(L)'
;LHIVVRRQRQMCIRDRRYDSRSAFTLSLNHRDTYTGITDKDRSLTTRRFAELTNEVFTQGIGSKEAKRLLGQEFRTPGHIPVCRETEGGLSRRQGHTELAVGLARLSNVSPVVIGAEMLQPEGDLALSVEAAKQWAKDRGIPFLEGADIIQALDN
;
A
#
# COMPACT_ATOMS: atom_id res chain seq x y z
N LEU A 1 12.67 -6.46 23.84
CA LEU A 1 11.50 -6.73 23.00
C LEU A 1 11.61 -6.08 21.63
N HIS A 2 12.04 -4.80 21.53
CA HIS A 2 12.21 -4.08 20.26
C HIS A 2 13.26 -4.70 19.32
N ILE A 3 14.30 -5.31 19.83
CA ILE A 3 15.39 -5.92 19.06
C ILE A 3 14.95 -7.24 18.42
N VAL A 4 14.14 -8.02 19.11
CA VAL A 4 13.61 -9.30 18.60
C VAL A 4 12.60 -9.06 17.48
N VAL A 5 11.72 -8.06 17.60
CA VAL A 5 10.75 -7.69 16.56
C VAL A 5 11.44 -7.15 15.31
N ARG A 6 12.54 -6.38 15.43
CA ARG A 6 13.34 -5.95 14.28
C ARG A 6 14.02 -7.12 13.55
N ARG A 7 14.59 -8.08 14.28
CA ARG A 7 15.22 -9.27 13.68
C ARG A 7 14.19 -10.17 12.99
N GLN A 8 13.03 -10.38 13.61
CA GLN A 8 11.96 -11.18 13.01
C GLN A 8 11.39 -10.54 11.74
N ARG A 9 11.24 -9.21 11.69
CA ARG A 9 10.86 -8.48 10.47
C ARG A 9 11.92 -8.57 9.38
N GLN A 10 13.20 -8.50 9.73
CA GLN A 10 14.29 -8.67 8.77
C GLN A 10 14.40 -10.11 8.25
N MET A 11 14.12 -11.12 9.07
CA MET A 11 14.10 -12.51 8.65
C MET A 11 12.93 -12.79 7.69
N CYS A 12 11.71 -12.34 7.96
CA CYS A 12 10.57 -12.50 7.07
C CYS A 12 10.77 -11.82 5.71
N ILE A 13 11.55 -10.75 5.64
CA ILE A 13 11.87 -10.05 4.39
C ILE A 13 12.90 -10.83 3.56
N ARG A 14 13.78 -11.58 4.17
CA ARG A 14 14.84 -12.34 3.48
C ARG A 14 14.38 -13.67 2.90
N ASP A 15 13.30 -14.24 3.42
CA ASP A 15 12.85 -15.60 3.08
C ASP A 15 11.81 -15.67 1.97
N ARG A 16 11.44 -14.53 1.38
CA ARG A 16 10.50 -14.54 0.25
C ARG A 16 11.19 -15.00 -1.04
N ARG A 17 10.67 -16.05 -1.65
CA ARG A 17 11.24 -16.67 -2.86
C ARG A 17 11.23 -15.77 -4.09
N TYR A 18 10.31 -14.82 -4.17
CA TYR A 18 10.08 -13.95 -5.33
C TYR A 18 10.40 -12.48 -5.09
N ASP A 19 10.64 -12.08 -3.85
CA ASP A 19 10.88 -10.68 -3.51
C ASP A 19 11.82 -10.57 -2.30
N SER A 20 13.02 -10.08 -2.54
CA SER A 20 14.05 -9.89 -1.50
C SER A 20 13.80 -8.67 -0.61
N ARG A 21 12.85 -7.79 -0.94
CA ARG A 21 12.64 -6.50 -0.26
C ARG A 21 11.16 -6.14 -0.16
N SER A 22 10.46 -6.73 0.80
CA SER A 22 9.13 -6.25 1.13
C SER A 22 9.20 -4.92 1.89
N ALA A 23 8.41 -3.96 1.44
CA ALA A 23 8.33 -2.63 2.03
C ALA A 23 7.27 -2.52 3.15
N PHE A 24 6.96 -3.61 3.84
CA PHE A 24 6.07 -3.56 5.00
C PHE A 24 6.64 -2.66 6.09
N THR A 25 5.83 -1.72 6.56
CA THR A 25 6.19 -0.77 7.60
C THR A 25 5.34 -1.00 8.86
N LEU A 26 4.58 -0.01 9.26
CA LEU A 26 3.69 -0.07 10.40
C LEU A 26 2.32 -0.59 9.96
N SER A 27 1.56 -1.15 10.91
CA SER A 27 0.12 -1.30 10.77
C SER A 27 -0.57 -0.23 11.61
N LEU A 28 -1.61 0.38 11.08
CA LEU A 28 -2.25 1.55 11.66
C LEU A 28 -3.75 1.33 11.89
N ASN A 29 -4.26 2.05 12.89
CA ASN A 29 -5.68 2.40 13.02
C ASN A 29 -5.76 3.91 13.30
N HIS A 30 -6.77 4.57 12.75
CA HIS A 30 -7.12 5.91 13.20
C HIS A 30 -7.59 5.87 14.67
N ARG A 31 -7.33 6.92 15.43
CA ARG A 31 -7.63 6.93 16.87
C ARG A 31 -9.13 6.85 17.17
N ASP A 32 -9.96 7.40 16.29
CA ASP A 32 -11.42 7.42 16.44
C ASP A 32 -12.11 6.12 15.97
N THR A 33 -11.33 5.09 15.59
CA THR A 33 -11.90 3.77 15.29
C THR A 33 -12.29 3.05 16.56
N TYR A 34 -13.42 2.33 16.53
CA TYR A 34 -13.88 1.52 17.66
C TYR A 34 -13.02 0.24 17.78
N THR A 35 -13.12 -0.66 16.81
CA THR A 35 -12.30 -1.88 16.75
C THR A 35 -11.16 -1.78 15.74
N GLY A 36 -11.31 -1.00 14.70
CA GLY A 36 -10.39 -0.91 13.58
C GLY A 36 -10.56 -1.99 12.51
N ILE A 37 -11.56 -2.88 12.67
CA ILE A 37 -11.75 -4.05 11.80
C ILE A 37 -12.90 -3.84 10.82
N THR A 38 -13.98 -3.18 11.27
CA THR A 38 -15.17 -2.97 10.46
C THR A 38 -14.87 -2.16 9.20
N ASP A 39 -15.67 -2.28 8.16
CA ASP A 39 -15.51 -1.50 6.93
C ASP A 39 -15.51 0.00 7.21
N LYS A 40 -16.35 0.47 8.13
CA LYS A 40 -16.39 1.86 8.57
C LYS A 40 -15.04 2.29 9.18
N ASP A 41 -14.49 1.49 10.07
CA ASP A 41 -13.22 1.78 10.75
C ASP A 41 -12.03 1.73 9.78
N ARG A 42 -12.02 0.73 8.88
CA ARG A 42 -11.00 0.60 7.84
C ARG A 42 -11.06 1.77 6.86
N SER A 43 -12.27 2.13 6.43
CA SER A 43 -12.49 3.29 5.56
C SER A 43 -12.01 4.59 6.23
N LEU A 44 -12.33 4.81 7.51
CA LEU A 44 -11.85 5.96 8.25
C LEU A 44 -10.32 6.00 8.29
N THR A 45 -9.67 4.89 8.63
CA THR A 45 -8.22 4.81 8.73
C THR A 45 -7.54 5.08 7.38
N THR A 46 -8.01 4.46 6.30
CA THR A 46 -7.40 4.62 4.98
C THR A 46 -7.59 6.01 4.39
N ARG A 47 -8.80 6.56 4.53
CA ARG A 47 -9.11 7.91 4.05
C ARG A 47 -8.31 8.97 4.79
N ARG A 48 -8.31 8.93 6.13
CA ARG A 48 -7.54 9.90 6.92
C ARG A 48 -6.04 9.82 6.67
N PHE A 49 -5.51 8.61 6.45
CA PHE A 49 -4.11 8.45 6.08
C PHE A 49 -3.79 9.09 4.72
N ALA A 50 -4.67 8.95 3.73
CA ALA A 50 -4.50 9.59 2.43
C ALA A 50 -4.61 11.13 2.53
N GLU A 51 -5.59 11.64 3.29
CA GLU A 51 -5.77 13.08 3.53
C GLU A 51 -4.52 13.68 4.21
N LEU A 52 -4.05 13.09 5.30
CA LEU A 52 -2.85 13.54 5.99
C LEU A 52 -1.61 13.49 5.08
N THR A 53 -1.47 12.43 4.29
CA THR A 53 -0.36 12.34 3.33
C THR A 53 -0.45 13.45 2.30
N ASN A 54 -1.62 13.73 1.77
CA ASN A 54 -1.83 14.82 0.82
C ASN A 54 -1.48 16.17 1.44
N GLU A 55 -1.89 16.45 2.67
CA GLU A 55 -1.53 17.66 3.41
C GLU A 55 -0.01 17.80 3.55
N VAL A 56 0.68 16.72 3.96
CA VAL A 56 2.13 16.71 4.11
C VAL A 56 2.84 17.07 2.80
N PHE A 57 2.39 16.50 1.68
CA PHE A 57 3.00 16.76 0.39
C PHE A 57 2.67 18.15 -0.17
N THR A 58 1.42 18.56 -0.10
CA THR A 58 0.98 19.85 -0.68
C THR A 58 1.50 21.06 0.10
N GLN A 59 1.65 20.93 1.41
CA GLN A 59 2.14 22.01 2.27
C GLN A 59 3.65 21.95 2.52
N GLY A 60 4.35 20.95 1.98
CA GLY A 60 5.79 20.79 2.17
C GLY A 60 6.19 20.54 3.63
N ILE A 61 5.35 19.83 4.38
CA ILE A 61 5.55 19.58 5.81
C ILE A 61 6.79 18.70 6.02
N GLY A 62 7.72 19.15 6.81
CA GLY A 62 8.95 18.44 7.12
C GLY A 62 8.71 17.15 7.93
N SER A 63 9.63 16.18 7.81
CA SER A 63 9.48 14.82 8.36
C SER A 63 9.24 14.77 9.89
N LYS A 64 9.76 15.72 10.66
CA LYS A 64 9.54 15.80 12.11
C LYS A 64 8.08 16.11 12.44
N GLU A 65 7.53 17.08 11.76
CA GLU A 65 6.14 17.51 11.92
C GLU A 65 5.17 16.48 11.36
N ALA A 66 5.45 15.90 10.19
CA ALA A 66 4.66 14.81 9.64
C ALA A 66 4.55 13.60 10.59
N LYS A 67 5.64 13.23 11.28
CA LYS A 67 5.63 12.20 12.32
C LYS A 67 4.76 12.59 13.51
N ARG A 68 4.79 13.85 13.92
CA ARG A 68 3.97 14.36 15.01
C ARG A 68 2.48 14.28 14.67
N LEU A 69 2.09 14.74 13.48
CA LEU A 69 0.72 14.66 12.97
C LEU A 69 0.23 13.22 12.86
N LEU A 70 1.05 12.34 12.28
CA LEU A 70 0.74 10.92 12.22
C LEU A 70 0.49 10.33 13.61
N GLY A 71 1.32 10.64 14.58
CA GLY A 71 1.17 10.18 15.96
C GLY A 71 -0.04 10.74 16.68
N GLN A 72 -0.55 11.91 16.27
CA GLN A 72 -1.77 12.49 16.82
C GLN A 72 -3.03 11.81 16.33
N GLU A 73 -3.07 11.42 15.05
CA GLU A 73 -4.27 10.84 14.44
C GLU A 73 -4.29 9.32 14.47
N PHE A 74 -3.12 8.68 14.51
CA PHE A 74 -3.03 7.22 14.36
C PHE A 74 -2.38 6.55 15.56
N ARG A 75 -2.71 5.28 15.73
CA ARG A 75 -2.09 4.36 16.68
C ARG A 75 -1.51 3.15 15.94
N THR A 76 -0.45 2.61 16.50
CA THR A 76 0.22 1.39 16.02
C THR A 76 0.54 0.46 17.20
N PRO A 77 0.40 -0.87 17.07
CA PRO A 77 -0.07 -1.58 15.89
C PRO A 77 -1.55 -1.37 15.62
N GLY A 78 -1.98 -1.59 14.37
CA GLY A 78 -3.36 -1.49 13.93
C GLY A 78 -3.72 -2.60 12.92
N HIS A 79 -4.87 -2.48 12.28
CA HIS A 79 -5.41 -3.51 11.37
C HIS A 79 -5.15 -3.19 9.88
N ILE A 80 -4.71 -1.97 9.55
CA ILE A 80 -4.34 -1.61 8.19
C ILE A 80 -2.82 -1.66 8.05
N PRO A 81 -2.27 -2.66 7.36
CA PRO A 81 -0.85 -2.72 7.06
C PRO A 81 -0.49 -1.64 6.04
N VAL A 82 0.63 -0.97 6.26
CA VAL A 82 1.16 0.04 5.34
C VAL A 82 2.42 -0.48 4.68
N CYS A 83 2.43 -0.49 3.35
CA CYS A 83 3.61 -0.74 2.55
C CYS A 83 4.19 0.57 2.05
N ARG A 84 5.51 0.66 2.02
CA ARG A 84 6.23 1.81 1.50
C ARG A 84 6.88 1.45 0.18
N GLU A 85 6.78 2.35 -0.78
CA GLU A 85 7.55 2.27 -2.02
C GLU A 85 9.06 2.17 -1.73
N THR A 86 9.77 1.37 -2.50
CA THR A 86 11.22 1.27 -2.44
C THR A 86 11.84 2.59 -2.91
N GLU A 87 12.91 3.03 -2.27
CA GLU A 87 13.66 4.19 -2.72
C GLU A 87 14.16 3.99 -4.16
N GLY A 88 13.84 4.94 -5.05
CA GLY A 88 14.04 4.82 -6.49
C GLY A 88 12.87 4.19 -7.25
N GLY A 89 11.77 3.81 -6.57
CA GLY A 89 10.52 3.39 -7.20
C GLY A 89 10.67 2.25 -8.20
N LEU A 90 9.95 2.35 -9.31
CA LEU A 90 9.92 1.33 -10.38
C LEU A 90 11.27 1.03 -11.03
N SER A 91 12.23 1.97 -11.00
CA SER A 91 13.59 1.73 -11.49
C SER A 91 14.38 0.74 -10.62
N ARG A 92 13.94 0.53 -9.39
CA ARG A 92 14.59 -0.37 -8.43
C ARG A 92 13.80 -1.64 -8.14
N ARG A 93 12.48 -1.54 -8.17
CA ARG A 93 11.59 -2.65 -7.89
C ARG A 93 10.28 -2.50 -8.66
N GLN A 94 9.86 -3.54 -9.35
CA GLN A 94 8.63 -3.58 -10.14
C GLN A 94 7.54 -4.40 -9.41
N GLY A 95 7.28 -4.06 -8.16
CA GLY A 95 6.27 -4.73 -7.35
C GLY A 95 4.95 -3.95 -7.31
N HIS A 96 3.92 -4.58 -6.72
CA HIS A 96 2.58 -3.99 -6.60
C HIS A 96 2.57 -2.59 -5.96
N THR A 97 3.41 -2.36 -4.95
CA THR A 97 3.51 -1.06 -4.27
C THR A 97 4.02 0.02 -5.23
N GLU A 98 5.11 -0.27 -5.94
CA GLU A 98 5.73 0.67 -6.87
C GLU A 98 4.82 0.94 -8.08
N LEU A 99 4.17 -0.08 -8.62
CA LEU A 99 3.20 0.06 -9.72
C LEU A 99 1.99 0.90 -9.30
N ALA A 100 1.41 0.63 -8.12
CA ALA A 100 0.26 1.37 -7.62
C ALA A 100 0.59 2.84 -7.34
N VAL A 101 1.74 3.11 -6.71
CA VAL A 101 2.19 4.48 -6.43
C VAL A 101 2.58 5.20 -7.73
N GLY A 102 3.22 4.51 -8.68
CA GLY A 102 3.51 5.03 -10.01
C GLY A 102 2.24 5.44 -10.76
N LEU A 103 1.22 4.60 -10.75
CA LEU A 103 -0.08 4.92 -11.35
C LEU A 103 -0.75 6.13 -10.68
N ALA A 104 -0.69 6.25 -9.36
CA ALA A 104 -1.21 7.40 -8.64
C ALA A 104 -0.50 8.71 -9.07
N ARG A 105 0.82 8.67 -9.27
CA ARG A 105 1.59 9.82 -9.79
C ARG A 105 1.20 10.18 -11.21
N LEU A 106 1.08 9.19 -12.11
CA LEU A 106 0.60 9.41 -13.49
C LEU A 106 -0.78 10.06 -13.51
N SER A 107 -1.64 9.67 -12.58
CA SER A 107 -2.99 10.23 -12.44
C SER A 107 -3.03 11.59 -11.72
N ASN A 108 -1.88 12.12 -11.31
CA ASN A 108 -1.74 13.38 -10.55
C ASN A 108 -2.61 13.41 -9.27
N VAL A 109 -2.69 12.27 -8.58
CA VAL A 109 -3.35 12.15 -7.27
C VAL A 109 -2.33 11.84 -6.18
N SER A 110 -2.76 12.00 -4.91
CA SER A 110 -1.90 11.66 -3.76
C SER A 110 -1.34 10.24 -3.89
N PRO A 111 -0.03 10.01 -3.67
CA PRO A 111 0.62 8.72 -3.85
C PRO A 111 0.29 7.73 -2.71
N VAL A 112 -0.99 7.61 -2.38
CA VAL A 112 -1.54 6.67 -1.41
C VAL A 112 -2.62 5.85 -2.09
N VAL A 113 -2.41 4.55 -2.15
CA VAL A 113 -3.31 3.61 -2.82
C VAL A 113 -3.66 2.49 -1.86
N ILE A 114 -4.91 2.09 -1.85
CA ILE A 114 -5.35 0.87 -1.19
C ILE A 114 -5.40 -0.26 -2.21
N GLY A 115 -4.86 -1.42 -1.85
CA GLY A 115 -4.88 -2.62 -2.68
C GLY A 115 -5.40 -3.82 -1.92
N ALA A 116 -5.91 -4.79 -2.65
CA ALA A 116 -6.25 -6.11 -2.14
C ALA A 116 -5.85 -7.16 -3.17
N GLU A 117 -5.37 -8.30 -2.70
CA GLU A 117 -5.08 -9.42 -3.58
C GLU A 117 -6.36 -10.13 -3.99
N MET A 118 -6.45 -10.50 -5.27
CA MET A 118 -7.56 -11.29 -5.79
C MET A 118 -7.27 -12.77 -5.56
N LEU A 119 -8.13 -13.43 -4.81
CA LEU A 119 -8.04 -14.86 -4.52
C LEU A 119 -9.03 -15.64 -5.37
N GLN A 120 -8.76 -16.93 -5.57
CA GLN A 120 -9.70 -17.84 -6.22
C GLN A 120 -10.98 -17.94 -5.37
N PRO A 121 -12.17 -17.94 -6.01
CA PRO A 121 -13.44 -18.10 -5.29
C PRO A 121 -13.53 -19.45 -4.57
N GLU A 122 -12.95 -20.48 -5.19
CA GLU A 122 -12.89 -21.84 -4.67
C GLU A 122 -11.41 -22.26 -4.68
N GLY A 123 -10.87 -22.52 -3.51
CA GLY A 123 -9.46 -22.87 -3.33
C GLY A 123 -8.69 -21.91 -2.45
N ASP A 124 -7.37 -22.02 -2.45
CA ASP A 124 -6.45 -21.34 -1.54
C ASP A 124 -5.33 -20.56 -2.27
N LEU A 125 -5.47 -20.38 -3.59
CA LEU A 125 -4.47 -19.74 -4.43
C LEU A 125 -4.93 -18.31 -4.85
N ALA A 126 -3.97 -17.54 -5.35
CA ALA A 126 -4.25 -16.28 -6.03
C ALA A 126 -5.06 -16.52 -7.31
N LEU A 127 -5.92 -15.58 -7.68
CA LEU A 127 -6.65 -15.59 -8.93
C LEU A 127 -5.66 -15.49 -10.11
N SER A 128 -5.88 -16.27 -11.17
CA SER A 128 -5.05 -16.15 -12.37
C SER A 128 -5.26 -14.83 -13.10
N VAL A 129 -4.27 -14.40 -13.85
CA VAL A 129 -4.34 -13.15 -14.65
C VAL A 129 -5.50 -13.18 -15.63
N GLU A 130 -5.72 -14.33 -16.30
CA GLU A 130 -6.81 -14.52 -17.26
C GLU A 130 -8.18 -14.37 -16.58
N ALA A 131 -8.34 -15.00 -15.43
CA ALA A 131 -9.58 -14.89 -14.66
C ALA A 131 -9.80 -13.46 -14.12
N ALA A 132 -8.74 -12.77 -13.71
CA ALA A 132 -8.80 -11.38 -13.27
C ALA A 132 -9.18 -10.42 -14.44
N LYS A 133 -8.61 -10.63 -15.63
CA LYS A 133 -9.00 -9.90 -16.85
C LYS A 133 -10.48 -10.08 -17.18
N GLN A 134 -10.96 -11.33 -17.16
CA GLN A 134 -12.35 -11.62 -17.44
C GLN A 134 -13.27 -11.00 -16.38
N TRP A 135 -12.91 -11.11 -15.11
CA TRP A 135 -13.65 -10.51 -14.00
C TRP A 135 -13.76 -8.99 -14.13
N ALA A 136 -12.68 -8.32 -14.50
CA ALA A 136 -12.66 -6.88 -14.73
C ALA A 136 -13.55 -6.49 -15.93
N LYS A 137 -13.43 -7.23 -17.04
CA LYS A 137 -14.26 -7.02 -18.25
C LYS A 137 -15.74 -7.13 -17.96
N ASP A 138 -16.16 -8.16 -17.23
CA ASP A 138 -17.56 -8.41 -16.88
C ASP A 138 -18.19 -7.31 -16.02
N ARG A 139 -17.33 -6.51 -15.34
CA ARG A 139 -17.73 -5.41 -14.45
C ARG A 139 -17.43 -4.02 -14.98
N GLY A 140 -16.90 -3.93 -16.19
CA GLY A 140 -16.51 -2.65 -16.79
C GLY A 140 -15.40 -1.94 -16.00
N ILE A 141 -14.53 -2.70 -15.30
CA ILE A 141 -13.41 -2.18 -14.52
C ILE A 141 -12.17 -2.20 -15.41
N PRO A 142 -11.38 -1.09 -15.47
CA PRO A 142 -10.11 -1.08 -16.18
C PRO A 142 -9.17 -2.16 -15.66
N PHE A 143 -8.52 -2.86 -16.59
CA PHE A 143 -7.44 -3.79 -16.29
C PHE A 143 -6.15 -3.24 -16.91
N LEU A 144 -5.12 -3.07 -16.10
CA LEU A 144 -3.81 -2.59 -16.54
C LEU A 144 -2.77 -3.66 -16.22
N GLU A 145 -1.86 -3.88 -17.14
CA GLU A 145 -0.67 -4.69 -16.89
C GLU A 145 0.45 -3.80 -16.32
N GLY A 146 1.33 -4.38 -15.52
CA GLY A 146 2.46 -3.63 -14.95
C GLY A 146 3.36 -3.02 -16.05
N ALA A 147 3.49 -3.70 -17.19
CA ALA A 147 4.23 -3.20 -18.35
C ALA A 147 3.66 -1.90 -18.91
N ASP A 148 2.33 -1.76 -18.96
CA ASP A 148 1.67 -0.55 -19.46
C ASP A 148 1.98 0.66 -18.57
N ILE A 149 1.98 0.44 -17.24
CA ILE A 149 2.29 1.48 -16.26
C ILE A 149 3.75 1.91 -16.36
N ILE A 150 4.68 0.97 -16.50
CA ILE A 150 6.11 1.24 -16.65
C ILE A 150 6.35 2.06 -17.92
N GLN A 151 5.79 1.63 -19.06
CA GLN A 151 5.93 2.32 -20.33
C GLN A 151 5.37 3.76 -20.28
N ALA A 152 4.27 3.97 -19.56
CA ALA A 152 3.67 5.29 -19.43
C ALA A 152 4.49 6.24 -18.55
N LEU A 153 5.31 5.71 -17.63
CA LEU A 153 6.19 6.51 -16.77
C LEU A 153 7.54 6.84 -17.43
N ASP A 154 7.96 6.06 -18.42
CA ASP A 154 9.22 6.26 -19.17
C ASP A 154 9.07 7.28 -20.31
N ASN A 155 7.84 7.70 -20.66
CA ASN A 155 7.50 8.71 -21.66
C ASN A 155 7.28 10.09 -21.02
#